data_84244ced36b428674b95c6f11aeeafcb
#
_entry.id   84244ced36b428674b95c6f11aeeafcb
#
_cell.length_a   1.000
_cell.length_b   1.000
_cell.length_c   1.000
_cell.angle_alpha   90.00
_cell.angle_beta   90.00
_cell.angle_gamma   90.00
#
_symmetry.space_group_name_H-M   'P 1'
#
loop_
_entity.id
_entity.type
_entity.pdbx_description
1 polymer ?
#
loop_
_entity_poly.entity_id
_entity_poly.type
_entity_poly.pdbx_seq_one_letter_code
_entity_poly.pdbx_strand_id
1 'polypeptide(L)'
;CVRLLINAAGLLHDATTQPEKRLRDLDPTTLAHYFNLNAIGPALLMKHFFPLLPREGRAVVASLSARVGSIEDNRLGGWYGYRSSKAALNQFVRTAAVELARTHPEAMCVALHPGTVATDLSNPFVRGNKALHAPIDAARHLLAVIAALKPENSGGFFDWRGELIPW
;
A
#
# COMPACT_ATOMS: atom_id res chain seq x y z
N CYS A 1 1.21 23.27 -6.61
CA CYS A 1 1.10 21.89 -7.12
C CYS A 1 1.73 20.92 -6.12
N VAL A 2 1.22 19.68 -6.10
CA VAL A 2 1.70 18.60 -5.24
C VAL A 2 2.75 17.79 -6.02
N ARG A 3 3.94 17.58 -5.46
CA ARG A 3 5.00 16.76 -6.10
C ARG A 3 5.22 15.42 -5.39
N LEU A 4 4.77 15.31 -4.15
CA LEU A 4 4.83 14.06 -3.39
C LEU A 4 3.57 13.92 -2.54
N LEU A 5 2.86 12.82 -2.74
CA LEU A 5 1.77 12.36 -1.88
C LEU A 5 2.12 10.97 -1.35
N ILE A 6 2.15 10.81 -0.04
CA ILE A 6 2.32 9.51 0.61
C ILE A 6 1.05 9.22 1.40
N ASN A 7 0.31 8.19 0.99
CA ASN A 7 -0.80 7.68 1.75
C ASN A 7 -0.32 6.55 2.67
N ALA A 8 -0.26 6.83 3.96
CA ALA A 8 0.14 5.88 4.99
C ALA A 8 -1.04 5.33 5.81
N ALA A 9 -2.28 5.66 5.44
CA ALA A 9 -3.46 5.14 6.12
C ALA A 9 -3.63 3.64 5.88
N GLY A 10 -4.02 2.90 6.91
CA GLY A 10 -4.30 1.48 6.81
C GLY A 10 -4.79 0.88 8.12
N LEU A 11 -5.62 -0.15 8.00
CA LEU A 11 -6.19 -0.89 9.13
C LEU A 11 -5.84 -2.36 8.97
N LEU A 12 -5.29 -2.98 10.01
CA LEU A 12 -5.19 -4.43 10.16
C LEU A 12 -6.10 -4.92 11.29
N HIS A 13 -6.15 -4.18 12.38
CA HIS A 13 -7.04 -4.43 13.51
C HIS A 13 -7.36 -3.13 14.25
N ASP A 14 -8.47 -3.15 14.97
CA ASP A 14 -8.85 -2.13 15.94
C ASP A 14 -9.63 -2.79 17.10
N ALA A 15 -10.37 -2.01 17.91
CA ALA A 15 -11.17 -2.51 19.02
C ALA A 15 -12.29 -3.47 18.59
N THR A 16 -12.77 -3.36 17.36
CA THR A 16 -13.91 -4.12 16.81
C THR A 16 -13.53 -5.07 15.68
N THR A 17 -12.36 -4.87 15.09
CA THR A 17 -11.92 -5.57 13.88
C THR A 17 -10.69 -6.40 14.19
N GLN A 18 -10.73 -7.69 13.87
CA GLN A 18 -9.57 -8.59 13.94
C GLN A 18 -9.43 -9.35 12.62
N PRO A 19 -8.18 -9.59 12.15
CA PRO A 19 -7.97 -10.29 10.88
C PRO A 19 -8.42 -11.75 10.99
N GLU A 20 -9.26 -12.18 10.06
CA GLU A 20 -9.91 -13.48 10.01
C GLU A 20 -8.88 -14.59 9.74
N LYS A 21 -9.02 -15.71 10.42
CA LYS A 21 -8.13 -16.87 10.24
C LYS A 21 -8.70 -17.91 9.27
N ARG A 22 -10.02 -17.98 9.14
CA ARG A 22 -10.73 -19.00 8.36
C ARG A 22 -11.87 -18.38 7.56
N LEU A 23 -12.21 -19.00 6.45
CA LEU A 23 -13.29 -18.55 5.57
C LEU A 23 -14.64 -18.36 6.32
N ARG A 24 -14.93 -19.25 7.26
CA ARG A 24 -16.16 -19.18 8.07
C ARG A 24 -16.21 -17.98 9.04
N ASP A 25 -15.09 -17.32 9.27
CA ASP A 25 -15.00 -16.17 10.18
C ASP A 25 -15.29 -14.84 9.43
N LEU A 26 -15.63 -14.90 8.13
CA LEU A 26 -15.93 -13.71 7.32
C LEU A 26 -17.24 -13.07 7.77
N ASP A 27 -17.17 -11.75 7.95
CA ASP A 27 -18.32 -10.89 8.23
C ASP A 27 -18.38 -9.74 7.22
N PRO A 28 -19.53 -9.49 6.57
CA PRO A 28 -19.66 -8.43 5.56
C PRO A 28 -19.32 -7.03 6.06
N THR A 29 -19.67 -6.72 7.32
CA THR A 29 -19.41 -5.41 7.91
C THR A 29 -17.90 -5.19 8.11
N THR A 30 -17.23 -6.20 8.64
CA THR A 30 -15.78 -6.20 8.83
C THR A 30 -15.05 -6.09 7.49
N LEU A 31 -15.49 -6.84 6.47
CA LEU A 31 -14.94 -6.73 5.12
C LEU A 31 -15.12 -5.32 4.54
N ALA A 32 -16.32 -4.75 4.64
CA ALA A 32 -16.59 -3.38 4.18
C ALA A 32 -15.68 -2.36 4.88
N HIS A 33 -15.43 -2.53 6.19
CA HIS A 33 -14.54 -1.68 6.96
C HIS A 33 -13.09 -1.74 6.44
N TYR A 34 -12.56 -2.95 6.20
CA TYR A 34 -11.24 -3.10 5.57
C TYR A 34 -11.15 -2.42 4.20
N PHE A 35 -12.13 -2.66 3.33
CA PHE A 35 -12.13 -2.08 1.99
C PHE A 35 -12.25 -0.56 2.01
N ASN A 36 -13.09 0.00 2.87
CA ASN A 36 -13.25 1.44 3.01
C ASN A 36 -11.93 2.12 3.39
N LEU A 37 -11.20 1.61 4.36
CA LEU A 37 -9.96 2.22 4.84
C LEU A 37 -8.74 1.88 3.97
N ASN A 38 -8.60 0.62 3.55
CA ASN A 38 -7.38 0.15 2.89
C ASN A 38 -7.39 0.30 1.37
N ALA A 39 -8.55 0.44 0.73
CA ALA A 39 -8.68 0.49 -0.73
C ALA A 39 -9.45 1.71 -1.21
N ILE A 40 -10.68 1.93 -0.75
CA ILE A 40 -11.55 3.01 -1.23
C ILE A 40 -10.98 4.37 -0.81
N GLY A 41 -10.59 4.54 0.45
CA GLY A 41 -9.98 5.78 0.93
C GLY A 41 -8.76 6.20 0.11
N PRO A 42 -7.76 5.33 -0.08
CA PRO A 42 -6.62 5.58 -0.98
C PRO A 42 -7.02 5.91 -2.42
N ALA A 43 -8.02 5.22 -2.99
CA ALA A 43 -8.51 5.51 -4.33
C ALA A 43 -9.12 6.92 -4.43
N LEU A 44 -9.89 7.33 -3.41
CA LEU A 44 -10.43 8.68 -3.32
C LEU A 44 -9.34 9.74 -3.16
N LEU A 45 -8.28 9.46 -2.39
CA LEU A 45 -7.11 10.35 -2.33
C LEU A 45 -6.49 10.52 -3.73
N MET A 46 -6.25 9.45 -4.47
CA MET A 46 -5.74 9.54 -5.84
C MET A 46 -6.66 10.39 -6.72
N LYS A 47 -7.98 10.16 -6.68
CA LYS A 47 -8.99 10.95 -7.41
C LYS A 47 -8.86 12.45 -7.16
N HIS A 48 -8.68 12.86 -5.91
CA HIS A 48 -8.66 14.27 -5.54
C HIS A 48 -7.28 14.93 -5.70
N PHE A 49 -6.21 14.18 -5.61
CA PHE A 49 -4.86 14.72 -5.67
C PHE A 49 -4.22 14.65 -7.07
N PHE A 50 -4.61 13.75 -7.96
CA PHE A 50 -4.08 13.70 -9.33
C PHE A 50 -4.24 15.03 -10.08
N PRO A 51 -5.41 15.73 -10.02
CA PRO A 51 -5.53 17.03 -10.66
C PRO A 51 -4.61 18.12 -10.11
N LEU A 52 -4.03 17.91 -8.92
CA LEU A 52 -3.11 18.83 -8.27
C LEU A 52 -1.63 18.57 -8.60
N LEU A 53 -1.34 17.47 -9.30
CA LEU A 53 0.02 17.16 -9.75
C LEU A 53 0.44 18.09 -10.88
N PRO A 54 1.74 18.43 -11.00
CA PRO A 54 2.24 19.17 -12.15
C PRO A 54 2.17 18.29 -13.39
N ARG A 55 1.78 18.86 -14.53
CA ARG A 55 1.78 18.14 -15.82
C ARG A 55 3.17 17.84 -16.34
N GLU A 56 4.14 18.63 -15.93
CA GLU A 56 5.54 18.51 -16.31
C GLU A 56 6.42 18.34 -15.07
N GLY A 57 7.46 17.55 -15.22
CA GLY A 57 8.41 17.25 -14.18
C GLY A 57 7.91 16.21 -13.19
N ARG A 58 8.84 15.71 -12.43
CA ARG A 58 8.66 14.57 -11.53
C ARG A 58 7.64 14.84 -10.43
N ALA A 59 6.69 13.93 -10.28
CA ALA A 59 5.79 13.83 -9.13
C ALA A 59 5.59 12.36 -8.75
N VAL A 60 5.33 12.08 -7.47
CA VAL A 60 5.11 10.71 -6.97
C VAL A 60 3.88 10.66 -6.08
N VAL A 61 3.01 9.70 -6.36
CA VAL A 61 1.93 9.27 -5.49
C VAL A 61 2.22 7.85 -5.01
N ALA A 62 2.50 7.69 -3.73
CA ALA A 62 2.83 6.42 -3.11
C ALA A 62 1.76 6.01 -2.09
N SER A 63 1.26 4.79 -2.17
CA SER A 63 0.32 4.24 -1.20
C SER A 63 0.97 3.08 -0.45
N LEU A 64 0.92 3.10 0.89
CA LEU A 64 1.42 2.00 1.70
C LEU A 64 0.49 0.79 1.58
N SER A 65 0.98 -0.21 0.89
CA SER A 65 0.40 -1.53 0.80
C SER A 65 1.12 -2.50 1.76
N ALA A 66 0.90 -3.78 1.59
CA ALA A 66 1.55 -4.82 2.36
C ALA A 66 1.85 -6.03 1.46
N ARG A 67 2.98 -6.72 1.69
CA ARG A 67 3.35 -7.93 0.94
C ARG A 67 2.22 -8.96 0.92
N VAL A 68 1.45 -9.05 2.01
CA VAL A 68 0.28 -9.95 2.09
C VAL A 68 -0.86 -9.59 1.12
N GLY A 69 -0.83 -8.42 0.48
CA GLY A 69 -1.73 -8.04 -0.62
C GLY A 69 -1.31 -8.64 -1.98
N SER A 70 -0.14 -9.26 -2.07
CA SER A 70 0.26 -10.04 -3.26
C SER A 70 -0.53 -11.34 -3.31
N ILE A 71 -1.21 -11.58 -4.42
CA ILE A 71 -1.97 -12.83 -4.67
C ILE A 71 -0.98 -13.96 -4.95
N GLU A 72 0.03 -13.67 -5.78
CA GLU A 72 1.04 -14.65 -6.20
C GLU A 72 1.93 -15.11 -5.03
N ASP A 73 2.28 -14.20 -4.10
CA ASP A 73 3.15 -14.49 -2.95
C ASP A 73 2.37 -15.09 -1.75
N ASN A 74 1.05 -15.33 -1.88
CA ASN A 74 0.22 -15.86 -0.80
C ASN A 74 0.41 -17.36 -0.61
N ARG A 75 1.22 -17.75 0.38
CA ARG A 75 1.46 -19.13 0.79
C ARG A 75 0.87 -19.46 2.17
N LEU A 76 0.58 -18.43 2.98
CA LEU A 76 0.18 -18.61 4.37
C LEU A 76 -1.34 -18.63 4.57
N GLY A 77 -2.11 -18.00 3.68
CA GLY A 77 -3.55 -17.83 3.85
C GLY A 77 -3.92 -16.97 5.07
N GLY A 78 -5.19 -17.04 5.48
CA GLY A 78 -5.74 -16.21 6.56
C GLY A 78 -5.80 -14.72 6.20
N TRP A 79 -6.31 -13.89 7.13
CA TRP A 79 -6.40 -12.44 6.99
C TRP A 79 -7.16 -12.00 5.74
N TYR A 80 -8.26 -12.67 5.45
CA TYR A 80 -9.00 -12.53 4.19
C TYR A 80 -9.33 -11.07 3.85
N GLY A 81 -9.95 -10.35 4.78
CA GLY A 81 -10.35 -8.95 4.57
C GLY A 81 -9.14 -8.04 4.37
N TYR A 82 -8.09 -8.21 5.19
CA TYR A 82 -6.89 -7.41 5.07
C TYR A 82 -6.15 -7.68 3.75
N ARG A 83 -5.90 -8.95 3.40
CA ARG A 83 -5.22 -9.33 2.15
C ARG A 83 -5.99 -8.83 0.94
N SER A 84 -7.28 -9.10 0.86
CA SER A 84 -8.11 -8.70 -0.28
C SER A 84 -8.23 -7.18 -0.40
N SER A 85 -8.33 -6.44 0.70
CA SER A 85 -8.33 -4.97 0.65
C SER A 85 -7.00 -4.39 0.17
N LYS A 86 -5.85 -5.00 0.54
CA LYS A 86 -4.53 -4.58 0.05
C LYS A 86 -4.29 -5.01 -1.42
N ALA A 87 -4.83 -6.14 -1.86
CA ALA A 87 -4.86 -6.51 -3.27
C ALA A 87 -5.71 -5.54 -4.11
N ALA A 88 -6.87 -5.13 -3.58
CA ALA A 88 -7.71 -4.11 -4.21
C ALA A 88 -6.98 -2.75 -4.30
N LEU A 89 -6.27 -2.33 -3.25
CA LEU A 89 -5.41 -1.14 -3.30
C LEU A 89 -4.37 -1.26 -4.41
N ASN A 90 -3.70 -2.40 -4.51
CA ASN A 90 -2.70 -2.66 -5.56
C ASN A 90 -3.31 -2.53 -6.95
N GLN A 91 -4.53 -3.06 -7.16
CA GLN A 91 -5.26 -2.91 -8.42
C GLN A 91 -5.60 -1.43 -8.71
N PHE A 92 -6.05 -0.66 -7.72
CA PHE A 92 -6.29 0.77 -7.89
C PHE A 92 -5.02 1.52 -8.29
N VAL A 93 -3.90 1.27 -7.62
CA VAL A 93 -2.60 1.88 -7.93
C VAL A 93 -2.18 1.56 -9.36
N ARG A 94 -2.27 0.29 -9.78
CA ARG A 94 -1.92 -0.13 -11.15
C ARG A 94 -2.79 0.56 -12.19
N THR A 95 -4.09 0.58 -11.99
CA THR A 95 -5.04 1.21 -12.93
C THR A 95 -4.84 2.72 -13.00
N ALA A 96 -4.68 3.36 -11.83
CA ALA A 96 -4.44 4.79 -11.72
C ALA A 96 -3.12 5.22 -12.39
N ALA A 97 -2.06 4.40 -12.28
CA ALA A 97 -0.79 4.67 -12.95
C ALA A 97 -0.92 4.67 -14.49
N VAL A 98 -1.71 3.75 -15.04
CA VAL A 98 -2.00 3.69 -16.48
C VAL A 98 -2.75 4.95 -16.94
N GLU A 99 -3.72 5.41 -16.16
CA GLU A 99 -4.45 6.65 -16.44
C GLU A 99 -3.54 7.87 -16.34
N LEU A 100 -2.76 7.96 -15.25
CA LEU A 100 -1.87 9.08 -14.96
C LEU A 100 -0.82 9.30 -16.06
N ALA A 101 -0.27 8.22 -16.61
CA ALA A 101 0.75 8.28 -17.67
C ALA A 101 0.26 8.99 -18.94
N ARG A 102 -1.05 9.06 -19.20
CA ARG A 102 -1.62 9.73 -20.38
C ARG A 102 -1.54 11.26 -20.29
N THR A 103 -1.51 11.80 -19.08
CA THR A 103 -1.61 13.24 -18.84
C THR A 103 -0.41 13.81 -18.08
N HIS A 104 0.34 12.95 -17.38
CA HIS A 104 1.47 13.29 -16.52
C HIS A 104 2.60 12.26 -16.73
N PRO A 105 3.32 12.29 -17.86
CA PRO A 105 4.25 11.21 -18.25
C PRO A 105 5.44 11.04 -17.30
N GLU A 106 5.80 12.08 -16.54
CA GLU A 106 6.88 12.03 -15.56
C GLU A 106 6.39 11.77 -14.13
N ALA A 107 5.08 11.68 -13.92
CA ALA A 107 4.51 11.34 -12.63
C ALA A 107 4.40 9.83 -12.43
N MET A 108 4.56 9.40 -11.20
CA MET A 108 4.53 7.98 -10.83
C MET A 108 3.47 7.72 -9.76
N CYS A 109 2.72 6.62 -9.92
CA CYS A 109 1.82 6.10 -8.90
C CYS A 109 2.26 4.68 -8.54
N VAL A 110 2.61 4.43 -7.26
CA VAL A 110 3.22 3.16 -6.83
C VAL A 110 2.63 2.66 -5.52
N ALA A 111 2.66 1.33 -5.33
CA ALA A 111 2.40 0.69 -4.05
C ALA A 111 3.73 0.36 -3.36
N LEU A 112 3.81 0.58 -2.04
CA LEU A 112 5.00 0.35 -1.25
C LEU A 112 4.71 -0.55 -0.05
N HIS A 113 5.58 -1.53 0.20
CA HIS A 113 5.58 -2.34 1.42
C HIS A 113 6.71 -1.90 2.34
N PRO A 114 6.41 -1.39 3.55
CA PRO A 114 7.43 -0.84 4.46
C PRO A 114 8.26 -1.91 5.20
N GLY A 115 8.03 -3.21 4.95
CA GLY A 115 8.49 -4.27 5.82
C GLY A 115 7.58 -4.42 7.04
N THR A 116 8.03 -5.16 8.05
CA THR A 116 7.33 -5.23 9.34
C THR A 116 7.89 -4.14 10.25
N VAL A 117 7.08 -3.14 10.54
CA VAL A 117 7.47 -1.96 11.32
C VAL A 117 6.95 -2.10 12.75
N ALA A 118 7.76 -1.74 13.75
CA ALA A 118 7.37 -1.78 15.17
C ALA A 118 6.34 -0.67 15.45
N THR A 119 5.06 -1.00 15.29
CA THR A 119 3.91 -0.12 15.52
C THR A 119 2.76 -0.91 16.17
N ASP A 120 1.78 -0.21 16.70
CA ASP A 120 0.59 -0.85 17.29
C ASP A 120 -0.15 -1.73 16.28
N LEU A 121 -0.09 -1.40 14.99
CA LEU A 121 -0.69 -2.19 13.91
C LEU A 121 -0.06 -3.58 13.77
N SER A 122 1.24 -3.70 13.97
CA SER A 122 1.99 -4.95 13.76
C SER A 122 2.24 -5.75 15.04
N ASN A 123 2.42 -5.07 16.17
CA ASN A 123 2.83 -5.67 17.44
C ASN A 123 2.06 -6.93 17.85
N PRO A 124 0.70 -7.00 17.73
CA PRO A 124 -0.06 -8.21 18.11
C PRO A 124 0.24 -9.44 17.27
N PHE A 125 0.83 -9.25 16.08
CA PHE A 125 1.02 -10.32 15.08
C PHE A 125 2.49 -10.71 14.87
N VAL A 126 3.40 -10.02 15.55
CA VAL A 126 4.84 -10.36 15.51
C VAL A 126 5.11 -11.51 16.47
N ARG A 127 5.48 -12.67 15.91
CA ARG A 127 5.92 -13.84 16.69
C ARG A 127 7.41 -14.08 16.46
N GLY A 128 8.15 -14.25 17.57
CA GLY A 128 9.57 -14.59 17.54
C GLY A 128 10.49 -13.43 17.18
N ASN A 129 11.78 -13.72 16.97
CA ASN A 129 12.84 -12.75 16.63
C ASN A 129 12.77 -12.27 15.17
N LYS A 130 11.62 -11.84 14.68
CA LYS A 130 11.59 -11.15 13.37
C LYS A 130 12.21 -9.77 13.54
N ALA A 131 13.15 -9.46 12.65
CA ALA A 131 13.71 -8.12 12.55
C ALA A 131 12.60 -7.11 12.26
N LEU A 132 12.27 -6.27 13.22
CA LEU A 132 11.34 -5.18 13.08
C LEU A 132 12.11 -3.92 12.72
N HIS A 133 11.62 -3.19 11.73
CA HIS A 133 12.11 -1.84 11.47
C HIS A 133 11.58 -0.87 12.52
N ALA A 134 12.43 0.01 13.03
CA ALA A 134 11.93 1.17 13.74
C ALA A 134 11.14 2.06 12.75
N PRO A 135 10.07 2.76 13.18
CA PRO A 135 9.28 3.61 12.29
C PRO A 135 10.11 4.62 11.50
N ILE A 136 11.11 5.21 12.13
CA ILE A 136 12.00 6.18 11.48
C ILE A 136 12.85 5.55 10.37
N ASP A 137 13.32 4.32 10.57
CA ASP A 137 14.13 3.62 9.58
C ASP A 137 13.26 3.14 8.42
N ALA A 138 12.04 2.64 8.70
CA ALA A 138 11.07 2.32 7.65
C ALA A 138 10.75 3.54 6.79
N ALA A 139 10.54 4.70 7.40
CA ALA A 139 10.31 5.95 6.67
C ALA A 139 11.50 6.35 5.80
N ARG A 140 12.73 6.24 6.33
CA ARG A 140 13.97 6.52 5.56
C ARG A 140 14.12 5.59 4.36
N HIS A 141 13.87 4.29 4.55
CA HIS A 141 13.93 3.30 3.47
C HIS A 141 12.93 3.63 2.37
N LEU A 142 11.66 3.88 2.74
CA LEU A 142 10.62 4.22 1.76
C LEU A 142 10.92 5.51 1.00
N LEU A 143 11.43 6.54 1.68
CA LEU A 143 11.85 7.79 1.01
C LEU A 143 13.02 7.56 0.06
N ALA A 144 13.97 6.70 0.41
CA ALA A 144 15.07 6.32 -0.48
C ALA A 144 14.54 5.57 -1.73
N VAL A 145 13.60 4.63 -1.55
CA VAL A 145 12.93 3.96 -2.68
C VAL A 145 12.22 4.99 -3.56
N ILE A 146 11.40 5.86 -2.96
CA ILE A 146 10.69 6.92 -3.70
C ILE A 146 11.68 7.79 -4.47
N ALA A 147 12.82 8.18 -3.88
CA ALA A 147 13.81 9.02 -4.54
C ALA A 147 14.43 8.33 -5.78
N ALA A 148 14.60 7.02 -5.74
CA ALA A 148 15.20 6.22 -6.81
C ALA A 148 14.22 5.87 -7.95
N LEU A 149 12.88 6.03 -7.75
CA LEU A 149 11.89 5.71 -8.78
C LEU A 149 12.07 6.56 -10.04
N LYS A 150 11.80 5.92 -11.17
CA LYS A 150 11.75 6.53 -12.50
C LYS A 150 10.37 6.31 -13.13
N PRO A 151 9.98 7.06 -14.18
CA PRO A 151 8.64 6.93 -14.79
C PRO A 151 8.26 5.50 -15.19
N GLU A 152 9.21 4.69 -15.64
CA GLU A 152 8.98 3.28 -15.97
C GLU A 152 8.60 2.39 -14.77
N ASN A 153 8.85 2.86 -13.55
CA ASN A 153 8.44 2.17 -12.34
C ASN A 153 6.99 2.44 -11.93
N SER A 154 6.32 3.39 -12.62
CA SER A 154 4.92 3.72 -12.33
C SER A 154 4.01 2.51 -12.50
N GLY A 155 3.10 2.30 -11.57
CA GLY A 155 2.25 1.13 -11.51
C GLY A 155 2.92 -0.09 -10.90
N GLY A 156 4.12 0.04 -10.31
CA GLY A 156 4.83 -1.05 -9.65
C GLY A 156 4.46 -1.17 -8.16
N PHE A 157 4.76 -2.35 -7.61
CA PHE A 157 4.66 -2.65 -6.19
C PHE A 157 6.05 -3.03 -5.66
N PHE A 158 6.58 -2.23 -4.73
CA PHE A 158 7.96 -2.35 -4.25
C PHE A 158 8.02 -2.56 -2.74
N ASP A 159 9.03 -3.32 -2.31
CA ASP A 159 9.34 -3.39 -0.88
C ASP A 159 10.27 -2.24 -0.44
N TRP A 160 10.56 -2.18 0.86
CA TRP A 160 11.41 -1.17 1.48
C TRP A 160 12.87 -1.16 0.99
N ARG A 161 13.31 -2.19 0.24
CA ARG A 161 14.62 -2.26 -0.43
C ARG A 161 14.56 -1.78 -1.88
N GLY A 162 13.36 -1.52 -2.40
CA GLY A 162 13.13 -1.20 -3.80
C GLY A 162 13.02 -2.42 -4.71
N GLU A 163 12.89 -3.61 -4.14
CA GLU A 163 12.66 -4.84 -4.90
C GLU A 163 11.18 -4.96 -5.28
N LEU A 164 10.91 -5.41 -6.52
CA LEU A 164 9.55 -5.67 -6.97
C LEU A 164 8.91 -6.81 -6.19
N ILE A 165 7.67 -6.59 -5.76
CA ILE A 165 6.80 -7.63 -5.21
C ILE A 165 5.84 -8.05 -6.33
N PRO A 166 5.64 -9.35 -6.58
CA PRO A 166 4.63 -9.81 -7.53
C PRO A 166 3.22 -9.43 -7.05
N TRP A 167 2.29 -9.29 -8.01
CA TRP A 167 0.90 -8.90 -7.70
C TRP A 167 0.06 -9.97 -6.98
#